data_c76374c52a69a96296e3a25a773265a5
#
_entry.id   c76374c52a69a96296e3a25a773265a5
#
_cell.length_a   1.000
_cell.length_b   1.000
_cell.length_c   1.000
_cell.angle_alpha   90.00
_cell.angle_beta   90.00
_cell.angle_gamma   90.00
#
_symmetry.space_group_name_H-M   'P 1'
#
loop_
_entity.id
_entity.type
_entity.pdbx_description
1 polymer ?
#
loop_
_entity_poly.entity_id
_entity_poly.type
_entity_poly.pdbx_seq_one_letter_code
_entity_poly.pdbx_strand_id
1 'polypeptide(L)'
;MLGYVVRRLLATIPVIGMVAFFVFSLLYLTPGDPAAVIAGDIATVEDIERIRHTLGLDQPLLPRFWAWASAVLHGDLGISIFTNLPVTQLIGQRVEPTLSLALCTLIVAVLIAVPIGVIAAWRAGKLIDRLVMLFSVAGFSIPVFVLAYVLIYLFAIELDWLPVQGYTPLREGVWPWLRRLILPSMALGTIYIALIARITRATMLEVLAQDYVRTAHAKGLAPSAVLMRHALKNAAVPIVTIIGIGVALLISGVVVTESVFAIPGIGRLTVDAIIRRDYPIIQGVILLFSTIYVLVNLAVDLSYRLFDPRIQY
;
A
#
# COMPACT_ATOMS: atom_id res chain seq x y z
N MET A 1 19.67 -9.10 18.85
CA MET A 1 18.52 -8.32 18.39
C MET A 1 18.90 -6.92 17.92
N LEU A 2 19.47 -6.11 18.80
CA LEU A 2 19.80 -4.72 18.46
C LEU A 2 20.70 -4.61 17.22
N GLY A 3 21.75 -5.43 17.14
CA GLY A 3 22.67 -5.43 15.99
C GLY A 3 22.01 -5.77 14.66
N TYR A 4 21.06 -6.70 14.62
CA TYR A 4 20.28 -7.03 13.43
C TYR A 4 19.40 -5.85 12.99
N VAL A 5 18.65 -5.27 13.93
CA VAL A 5 17.79 -4.09 13.66
C VAL A 5 18.62 -2.93 13.14
N VAL A 6 19.77 -2.64 13.80
CA VAL A 6 20.68 -1.56 13.38
C VAL A 6 21.25 -1.83 11.98
N ARG A 7 21.74 -3.05 11.72
CA ARG A 7 22.25 -3.41 10.39
C ARG A 7 21.19 -3.27 9.31
N ARG A 8 19.94 -3.67 9.61
CA ARG A 8 18.82 -3.58 8.67
C ARG A 8 18.42 -2.12 8.41
N LEU A 9 18.36 -1.30 9.47
CA LEU A 9 18.14 0.14 9.35
C LEU A 9 19.25 0.82 8.53
N LEU A 10 20.51 0.51 8.79
CA LEU A 10 21.63 1.04 8.02
C LEU A 10 21.55 0.63 6.54
N ALA A 11 21.10 -0.59 6.24
CA ALA A 11 20.92 -1.05 4.87
C ALA A 11 19.78 -0.33 4.12
N THR A 12 18.83 0.29 4.83
CA THR A 12 17.75 1.07 4.18
C THR A 12 18.20 2.47 3.76
N ILE A 13 19.23 3.03 4.39
CA ILE A 13 19.74 4.38 4.09
C ILE A 13 20.18 4.54 2.62
N PRO A 14 21.03 3.63 2.06
CA PRO A 14 21.40 3.72 0.64
C PRO A 14 20.19 3.61 -0.30
N VAL A 15 19.20 2.78 0.06
CA VAL A 15 17.99 2.60 -0.75
C VAL A 15 17.17 3.89 -0.79
N ILE A 16 16.93 4.50 0.37
CA ILE A 16 16.22 5.79 0.46
C ILE A 16 17.03 6.88 -0.27
N GLY A 17 18.35 6.89 -0.14
CA GLY A 17 19.23 7.83 -0.84
C GLY A 17 19.15 7.70 -2.37
N MET A 18 19.13 6.47 -2.90
CA MET A 18 18.94 6.22 -4.34
C MET A 18 17.56 6.66 -4.82
N VAL A 19 16.51 6.36 -4.05
CA VAL A 19 15.15 6.80 -4.37
C VAL A 19 15.06 8.31 -4.34
N ALA A 20 15.62 8.95 -3.32
CA ALA A 20 15.65 10.41 -3.21
C ALA A 20 16.34 11.06 -4.40
N PHE A 21 17.51 10.53 -4.81
CA PHE A 21 18.23 11.02 -5.98
C PHE A 21 17.42 10.81 -7.28
N PHE A 22 16.83 9.64 -7.46
CA PHE A 22 16.00 9.36 -8.62
C PHE A 22 14.77 10.29 -8.69
N VAL A 23 14.07 10.44 -7.58
CA VAL A 23 12.88 11.32 -7.48
C VAL A 23 13.22 12.77 -7.74
N PHE A 24 14.35 13.24 -7.18
CA PHE A 24 14.87 14.57 -7.47
C PHE A 24 15.20 14.76 -8.96
N SER A 25 15.79 13.73 -9.58
CA SER A 25 16.19 13.76 -10.98
C SER A 25 15.01 13.73 -11.97
N LEU A 26 13.80 13.34 -11.55
CA LEU A 26 12.61 13.29 -12.41
C LEU A 26 12.35 14.62 -13.12
N LEU A 27 12.63 15.74 -12.44
CA LEU A 27 12.47 17.07 -13.01
C LEU A 27 13.38 17.31 -14.22
N TYR A 28 14.58 16.73 -14.22
CA TYR A 28 15.55 16.84 -15.32
C TYR A 28 15.33 15.84 -16.44
N LEU A 29 14.63 14.74 -16.15
CA LEU A 29 14.28 13.72 -17.13
C LEU A 29 13.09 14.13 -18.01
N THR A 30 12.40 15.21 -17.62
CA THR A 30 11.29 15.75 -18.40
C THR A 30 11.82 16.37 -19.70
N PRO A 31 11.30 15.96 -20.88
CA PRO A 31 11.72 16.54 -22.14
C PRO A 31 11.39 18.04 -22.22
N GLY A 32 12.34 18.85 -22.64
CA GLY A 32 12.21 20.30 -22.73
C GLY A 32 12.73 21.06 -21.51
N ASP A 33 12.47 22.37 -21.45
CA ASP A 33 12.76 23.19 -20.27
C ASP A 33 11.67 22.94 -19.20
N PRO A 34 12.02 22.39 -18.03
CA PRO A 34 11.03 22.09 -16.99
C PRO A 34 10.24 23.34 -16.56
N ALA A 35 10.87 24.51 -16.51
CA ALA A 35 10.20 25.74 -16.13
C ALA A 35 9.15 26.16 -17.17
N ALA A 36 9.48 26.08 -18.46
CA ALA A 36 8.54 26.38 -19.55
C ALA A 36 7.39 25.36 -19.60
N VAL A 37 7.69 24.07 -19.40
CA VAL A 37 6.69 23.00 -19.38
C VAL A 37 5.70 23.16 -18.23
N ILE A 38 6.14 23.63 -17.06
CA ILE A 38 5.28 23.90 -15.89
C ILE A 38 4.46 25.18 -16.09
N ALA A 39 5.09 26.22 -16.64
CA ALA A 39 4.46 27.51 -16.91
C ALA A 39 3.30 27.39 -17.92
N GLY A 40 3.39 26.45 -18.86
CA GLY A 40 2.39 26.23 -19.92
C GLY A 40 2.52 27.19 -21.10
N ASP A 41 1.71 26.93 -22.15
CA ASP A 41 1.83 27.59 -23.45
C ASP A 41 1.49 29.09 -23.46
N ILE A 42 0.84 29.59 -22.40
CA ILE A 42 0.36 31.00 -22.31
C ILE A 42 1.27 31.84 -21.39
N ALA A 43 2.29 31.25 -20.77
CA ALA A 43 3.12 31.92 -19.79
C ALA A 43 4.05 32.94 -20.41
N THR A 44 4.30 34.03 -19.68
CA THR A 44 5.29 35.05 -20.08
C THR A 44 6.72 34.56 -19.76
N VAL A 45 7.71 35.18 -20.39
CA VAL A 45 9.13 34.89 -20.08
C VAL A 45 9.43 35.13 -18.58
N GLU A 46 8.80 36.13 -17.98
CA GLU A 46 8.94 36.44 -16.56
C GLU A 46 8.35 35.34 -15.65
N ASP A 47 7.24 34.72 -16.05
CA ASP A 47 6.66 33.61 -15.33
C ASP A 47 7.55 32.37 -15.37
N ILE A 48 8.13 32.09 -16.54
CA ILE A 48 9.10 31.00 -16.72
C ILE A 48 10.33 31.21 -15.84
N GLU A 49 10.91 32.43 -15.85
CA GLU A 49 12.07 32.73 -15.02
C GLU A 49 11.74 32.66 -13.52
N ARG A 50 10.56 33.10 -13.09
CA ARG A 50 10.11 32.98 -11.71
C ARG A 50 10.04 31.52 -11.28
N ILE A 51 9.46 30.66 -12.10
CA ILE A 51 9.39 29.22 -11.84
C ILE A 51 10.80 28.61 -11.82
N ARG A 52 11.68 29.01 -12.74
CA ARG A 52 13.07 28.56 -12.79
C ARG A 52 13.81 28.88 -11.50
N HIS A 53 13.69 30.11 -11.00
CA HIS A 53 14.26 30.51 -9.73
C HIS A 53 13.64 29.80 -8.54
N THR A 54 12.32 29.67 -8.50
CA THR A 54 11.61 28.99 -7.41
C THR A 54 12.03 27.53 -7.28
N LEU A 55 12.27 26.87 -8.40
CA LEU A 55 12.73 25.47 -8.44
C LEU A 55 14.27 25.34 -8.40
N GLY A 56 15.00 26.48 -8.38
CA GLY A 56 16.47 26.54 -8.36
C GLY A 56 17.11 25.90 -9.59
N LEU A 57 16.42 25.89 -10.75
CA LEU A 57 16.91 25.27 -11.99
C LEU A 57 18.12 25.97 -12.59
N ASP A 58 18.46 27.13 -12.12
CA ASP A 58 19.66 27.95 -12.42
C ASP A 58 20.91 27.41 -11.74
N GLN A 59 20.80 26.52 -10.76
CA GLN A 59 21.94 25.97 -10.02
C GLN A 59 22.40 24.61 -10.59
N PRO A 60 23.69 24.24 -10.43
CA PRO A 60 24.17 22.89 -10.77
C PRO A 60 23.45 21.82 -10.01
N LEU A 61 23.25 20.64 -10.65
CA LEU A 61 22.44 19.51 -10.14
C LEU A 61 22.87 19.05 -8.74
N LEU A 62 24.17 18.82 -8.50
CA LEU A 62 24.64 18.26 -7.24
C LEU A 62 24.46 19.18 -6.03
N PRO A 63 24.88 20.47 -6.07
CA PRO A 63 24.58 21.40 -4.98
C PRO A 63 23.11 21.52 -4.68
N ARG A 64 22.27 21.58 -5.70
CA ARG A 64 20.82 21.64 -5.57
C ARG A 64 20.24 20.37 -4.96
N PHE A 65 20.73 19.17 -5.35
CA PHE A 65 20.31 17.91 -4.73
C PHE A 65 20.61 17.92 -3.22
N TRP A 66 21.81 18.34 -2.82
CA TRP A 66 22.16 18.37 -1.41
C TRP A 66 21.36 19.40 -0.61
N ALA A 67 21.08 20.57 -1.20
CA ALA A 67 20.21 21.57 -0.58
C ALA A 67 18.77 21.02 -0.37
N TRP A 68 18.21 20.40 -1.42
CA TRP A 68 16.91 19.76 -1.36
C TRP A 68 16.87 18.58 -0.38
N ALA A 69 17.87 17.70 -0.42
CA ALA A 69 17.95 16.57 0.52
C ALA A 69 18.08 17.03 1.97
N SER A 70 18.85 18.10 2.21
CA SER A 70 18.92 18.71 3.53
C SER A 70 17.57 19.27 3.98
N ALA A 71 16.84 19.99 3.12
CA ALA A 71 15.49 20.49 3.44
C ALA A 71 14.53 19.35 3.78
N VAL A 72 14.53 18.27 2.99
CA VAL A 72 13.72 17.07 3.23
C VAL A 72 14.04 16.44 4.60
N LEU A 73 15.31 16.33 4.98
CA LEU A 73 15.72 15.81 6.29
C LEU A 73 15.25 16.68 7.47
N HIS A 74 15.01 17.97 7.24
CA HIS A 74 14.43 18.89 8.23
C HIS A 74 12.88 18.95 8.15
N GLY A 75 12.27 18.11 7.31
CA GLY A 75 10.81 18.04 7.15
C GLY A 75 10.22 19.04 6.19
N ASP A 76 11.05 19.76 5.41
CA ASP A 76 10.58 20.65 4.35
C ASP A 76 10.57 19.90 3.02
N LEU A 77 9.37 19.61 2.52
CA LEU A 77 9.14 18.97 1.21
C LEU A 77 8.90 19.99 0.10
N GLY A 78 9.09 21.28 0.38
CA GLY A 78 8.85 22.36 -0.54
C GLY A 78 7.40 22.86 -0.57
N ILE A 79 7.13 23.74 -1.52
CA ILE A 79 5.83 24.40 -1.71
C ILE A 79 5.25 23.97 -3.06
N SER A 80 3.96 23.65 -3.09
CA SER A 80 3.21 23.36 -4.31
C SER A 80 3.21 24.56 -5.26
N ILE A 81 3.50 24.32 -6.53
CA ILE A 81 3.57 25.35 -7.56
C ILE A 81 2.21 25.99 -7.83
N PHE A 82 1.13 25.21 -7.71
CA PHE A 82 -0.22 25.64 -8.05
C PHE A 82 -1.02 26.16 -6.86
N THR A 83 -0.86 25.54 -5.68
CA THR A 83 -1.65 25.91 -4.50
C THR A 83 -0.92 26.93 -3.61
N ASN A 84 0.38 27.10 -3.78
CA ASN A 84 1.27 27.88 -2.92
C ASN A 84 1.21 27.45 -1.42
N LEU A 85 0.83 26.19 -1.16
CA LEU A 85 0.80 25.61 0.18
C LEU A 85 2.00 24.67 0.39
N PRO A 86 2.49 24.53 1.64
CA PRO A 86 3.53 23.56 1.96
C PRO A 86 3.06 22.13 1.60
N VAL A 87 3.93 21.36 0.95
CA VAL A 87 3.63 19.96 0.56
C VAL A 87 3.36 19.09 1.79
N THR A 88 4.07 19.33 2.89
CA THR A 88 3.84 18.66 4.18
C THR A 88 2.41 18.86 4.70
N GLN A 89 1.85 20.07 4.57
CA GLN A 89 0.47 20.36 4.93
C GLN A 89 -0.52 19.62 4.03
N LEU A 90 -0.31 19.66 2.71
CA LEU A 90 -1.17 18.98 1.73
C LEU A 90 -1.20 17.47 1.95
N ILE A 91 -0.06 16.86 2.25
CA ILE A 91 0.05 15.45 2.59
C ILE A 91 -0.63 15.18 3.93
N GLY A 92 -0.33 15.98 4.97
CA GLY A 92 -0.86 15.79 6.32
C GLY A 92 -2.39 15.74 6.37
N GLN A 93 -3.07 16.60 5.59
CA GLN A 93 -4.54 16.61 5.48
C GLN A 93 -5.12 15.34 4.84
N ARG A 94 -4.30 14.54 4.13
CA ARG A 94 -4.72 13.38 3.34
C ARG A 94 -4.22 12.04 3.88
N VAL A 95 -3.40 12.05 4.93
CA VAL A 95 -2.88 10.83 5.57
C VAL A 95 -4.01 9.98 6.15
N GLU A 96 -4.94 10.61 6.89
CA GLU A 96 -6.03 9.90 7.56
C GLU A 96 -6.90 9.10 6.58
N PRO A 97 -7.43 9.65 5.49
CA PRO A 97 -8.23 8.90 4.52
C PRO A 97 -7.48 7.71 3.91
N THR A 98 -6.24 7.93 3.48
CA THR A 98 -5.41 6.87 2.87
C THR A 98 -5.09 5.75 3.85
N LEU A 99 -4.66 6.08 5.07
CA LEU A 99 -4.38 5.09 6.11
C LEU A 99 -5.64 4.35 6.54
N SER A 100 -6.78 5.04 6.66
CA SER A 100 -8.07 4.43 6.98
C SER A 100 -8.45 3.39 5.94
N LEU A 101 -8.37 3.74 4.66
CA LEU A 101 -8.66 2.80 3.56
C LEU A 101 -7.70 1.62 3.56
N ALA A 102 -6.39 1.88 3.67
CA ALA A 102 -5.39 0.82 3.66
C ALA A 102 -5.55 -0.15 4.84
N LEU A 103 -5.75 0.37 6.06
CA LEU A 103 -5.93 -0.45 7.26
C LEU A 103 -7.24 -1.25 7.20
N CYS A 104 -8.37 -0.64 6.83
CA CYS A 104 -9.64 -1.35 6.68
C CYS A 104 -9.53 -2.45 5.63
N THR A 105 -8.93 -2.16 4.47
CA THR A 105 -8.70 -3.15 3.42
C THR A 105 -7.84 -4.30 3.91
N LEU A 106 -6.72 -4.02 4.59
CA LEU A 106 -5.82 -5.04 5.10
C LEU A 106 -6.49 -5.92 6.14
N ILE A 107 -7.20 -5.32 7.10
CA ILE A 107 -7.92 -6.06 8.14
C ILE A 107 -8.97 -6.98 7.52
N VAL A 108 -9.81 -6.46 6.64
CA VAL A 108 -10.83 -7.25 5.94
C VAL A 108 -10.19 -8.37 5.12
N ALA A 109 -9.13 -8.05 4.36
CA ALA A 109 -8.45 -9.05 3.54
C ALA A 109 -7.85 -10.18 4.38
N VAL A 110 -7.16 -9.88 5.46
CA VAL A 110 -6.53 -10.91 6.32
C VAL A 110 -7.59 -11.74 7.05
N LEU A 111 -8.62 -11.10 7.62
CA LEU A 111 -9.69 -11.78 8.35
C LEU A 111 -10.50 -12.72 7.46
N ILE A 112 -10.61 -12.46 6.17
CA ILE A 112 -11.31 -13.32 5.21
C ILE A 112 -10.37 -14.34 4.59
N ALA A 113 -9.21 -13.90 4.11
CA ALA A 113 -8.31 -14.71 3.28
C ALA A 113 -7.65 -15.85 4.06
N VAL A 114 -7.16 -15.57 5.28
CA VAL A 114 -6.47 -16.60 6.07
C VAL A 114 -7.41 -17.74 6.45
N PRO A 115 -8.61 -17.50 7.03
CA PRO A 115 -9.55 -18.59 7.33
C PRO A 115 -9.98 -19.37 6.08
N ILE A 116 -10.30 -18.67 4.98
CA ILE A 116 -10.71 -19.31 3.72
C ILE A 116 -9.58 -20.17 3.15
N GLY A 117 -8.32 -19.68 3.17
CA GLY A 117 -7.15 -20.43 2.73
C GLY A 117 -6.89 -21.69 3.57
N VAL A 118 -7.02 -21.58 4.90
CA VAL A 118 -6.90 -22.72 5.82
C VAL A 118 -8.00 -23.78 5.56
N ILE A 119 -9.25 -23.34 5.38
CA ILE A 119 -10.39 -24.23 5.08
C ILE A 119 -10.21 -24.91 3.73
N ALA A 120 -9.75 -24.18 2.71
CA ALA A 120 -9.47 -24.72 1.38
C ALA A 120 -8.38 -25.79 1.43
N ALA A 121 -7.29 -25.56 2.18
CA ALA A 121 -6.25 -26.57 2.40
C ALA A 121 -6.75 -27.81 3.12
N TRP A 122 -7.53 -27.63 4.19
CA TRP A 122 -8.11 -28.74 4.94
C TRP A 122 -9.11 -29.58 4.11
N ARG A 123 -9.79 -28.93 3.17
CA ARG A 123 -10.75 -29.55 2.25
C ARG A 123 -10.18 -29.73 0.84
N ALA A 124 -8.88 -29.93 0.73
CA ALA A 124 -8.19 -30.05 -0.55
C ALA A 124 -8.85 -31.05 -1.49
N GLY A 125 -9.02 -30.66 -2.75
CA GLY A 125 -9.70 -31.43 -3.79
C GLY A 125 -11.22 -31.43 -3.75
N LYS A 126 -11.85 -30.89 -2.68
CA LYS A 126 -13.31 -30.76 -2.54
C LYS A 126 -13.84 -29.48 -3.20
N LEU A 127 -15.17 -29.36 -3.28
CA LEU A 127 -15.86 -28.22 -3.91
C LEU A 127 -15.41 -26.87 -3.31
N ILE A 128 -15.29 -26.79 -1.98
CA ILE A 128 -14.85 -25.53 -1.30
C ILE A 128 -13.47 -25.10 -1.79
N ASP A 129 -12.54 -26.02 -1.89
CA ASP A 129 -11.20 -25.75 -2.41
C ASP A 129 -11.24 -25.20 -3.84
N ARG A 130 -12.02 -25.86 -4.71
CA ARG A 130 -12.19 -25.41 -6.10
C ARG A 130 -12.82 -24.03 -6.21
N LEU A 131 -13.83 -23.73 -5.38
CA LEU A 131 -14.49 -22.42 -5.35
C LEU A 131 -13.54 -21.32 -4.87
N VAL A 132 -12.73 -21.59 -3.83
CA VAL A 132 -11.71 -20.62 -3.36
C VAL A 132 -10.66 -20.35 -4.43
N MET A 133 -10.21 -21.39 -5.14
CA MET A 133 -9.25 -21.22 -6.23
C MET A 133 -9.85 -20.47 -7.42
N LEU A 134 -11.10 -20.76 -7.78
CA LEU A 134 -11.84 -20.03 -8.82
C LEU A 134 -11.99 -18.55 -8.46
N PHE A 135 -12.42 -18.26 -7.22
CA PHE A 135 -12.50 -16.88 -6.71
C PHE A 135 -11.13 -16.19 -6.74
N SER A 136 -10.06 -16.89 -6.37
CA SER A 136 -8.72 -16.32 -6.43
C SER A 136 -8.29 -15.96 -7.85
N VAL A 137 -8.61 -16.80 -8.84
CA VAL A 137 -8.33 -16.51 -10.26
C VAL A 137 -9.18 -15.32 -10.71
N ALA A 138 -10.47 -15.32 -10.45
CA ALA A 138 -11.39 -14.23 -10.82
C ALA A 138 -10.99 -12.89 -10.18
N GLY A 139 -10.61 -12.91 -8.89
CA GLY A 139 -10.20 -11.71 -8.16
C GLY A 139 -8.95 -11.02 -8.73
N PHE A 140 -8.06 -11.78 -9.37
CA PHE A 140 -6.93 -11.21 -10.10
C PHE A 140 -7.27 -10.72 -11.50
N SER A 141 -8.30 -11.31 -12.12
CA SER A 141 -8.64 -11.02 -13.52
C SER A 141 -9.48 -9.76 -13.67
N ILE A 142 -10.23 -9.38 -12.62
CA ILE A 142 -11.13 -8.22 -12.68
C ILE A 142 -10.37 -6.96 -12.20
N PRO A 143 -10.26 -5.92 -13.04
CA PRO A 143 -9.67 -4.65 -12.59
C PRO A 143 -10.44 -4.06 -11.41
N VAL A 144 -9.72 -3.50 -10.42
CA VAL A 144 -10.30 -2.93 -9.19
C VAL A 144 -11.41 -1.91 -9.49
N PHE A 145 -11.20 -1.02 -10.46
CA PHE A 145 -12.18 0.01 -10.80
C PHE A 145 -13.47 -0.58 -11.37
N VAL A 146 -13.40 -1.67 -12.14
CA VAL A 146 -14.59 -2.36 -12.65
C VAL A 146 -15.40 -2.93 -11.48
N LEU A 147 -14.73 -3.64 -10.57
CA LEU A 147 -15.37 -4.18 -9.38
C LEU A 147 -15.94 -3.06 -8.50
N ALA A 148 -15.23 -1.95 -8.36
CA ALA A 148 -15.70 -0.79 -7.61
C ALA A 148 -17.02 -0.24 -8.17
N TYR A 149 -17.11 -0.05 -9.49
CA TYR A 149 -18.35 0.41 -10.12
C TYR A 149 -19.50 -0.59 -10.00
N VAL A 150 -19.22 -1.90 -10.11
CA VAL A 150 -20.23 -2.94 -9.89
C VAL A 150 -20.75 -2.91 -8.45
N LEU A 151 -19.86 -2.77 -7.46
CA LEU A 151 -20.26 -2.67 -6.06
C LEU A 151 -21.04 -1.39 -5.77
N ILE A 152 -20.65 -0.25 -6.34
CA ILE A 152 -21.40 1.01 -6.24
C ILE A 152 -22.80 0.82 -6.83
N TYR A 153 -22.89 0.25 -8.04
CA TYR A 153 -24.18 0.03 -8.70
C TYR A 153 -25.12 -0.83 -7.86
N LEU A 154 -24.63 -1.97 -7.37
CA LEU A 154 -25.44 -2.91 -6.60
C LEU A 154 -25.79 -2.39 -5.21
N PHE A 155 -24.82 -1.94 -4.43
CA PHE A 155 -25.01 -1.66 -3.00
C PHE A 155 -25.35 -0.20 -2.69
N ALA A 156 -25.01 0.73 -3.57
CA ALA A 156 -25.28 2.14 -3.33
C ALA A 156 -26.43 2.68 -4.17
N ILE A 157 -26.63 2.17 -5.41
CA ILE A 157 -27.68 2.69 -6.30
C ILE A 157 -28.93 1.80 -6.22
N GLU A 158 -28.81 0.47 -6.44
CA GLU A 158 -29.97 -0.43 -6.47
C GLU A 158 -30.53 -0.72 -5.08
N LEU A 159 -29.65 -0.98 -4.10
CA LEU A 159 -30.04 -1.37 -2.75
C LEU A 159 -30.09 -0.20 -1.75
N ASP A 160 -29.48 0.93 -2.06
CA ASP A 160 -29.36 2.12 -1.18
C ASP A 160 -28.84 1.80 0.25
N TRP A 161 -27.98 0.79 0.37
CA TRP A 161 -27.43 0.37 1.67
C TRP A 161 -26.24 1.20 2.11
N LEU A 162 -25.39 1.59 1.16
CA LEU A 162 -24.10 2.22 1.41
C LEU A 162 -23.94 3.50 0.55
N PRO A 163 -23.14 4.47 1.01
CA PRO A 163 -22.90 5.68 0.24
C PRO A 163 -22.06 5.42 -1.00
N VAL A 164 -22.34 6.15 -2.08
CA VAL A 164 -21.63 6.04 -3.36
C VAL A 164 -20.18 6.50 -3.24
N GLN A 165 -19.94 7.67 -2.63
CA GLN A 165 -18.63 8.36 -2.64
C GLN A 165 -18.38 9.17 -1.36
N GLY A 166 -17.14 9.62 -1.21
CA GLY A 166 -16.71 10.53 -0.17
C GLY A 166 -16.05 9.83 1.02
N TYR A 167 -15.63 10.62 1.97
CA TYR A 167 -14.96 10.19 3.19
C TYR A 167 -15.54 10.93 4.40
N THR A 168 -15.63 10.28 5.52
CA THR A 168 -16.01 10.87 6.80
C THR A 168 -14.86 10.61 7.78
N PRO A 169 -14.28 11.64 8.41
CA PRO A 169 -13.21 11.48 9.40
C PRO A 169 -13.65 10.63 10.61
N LEU A 170 -12.72 9.87 11.18
CA LEU A 170 -12.99 9.02 12.34
C LEU A 170 -13.52 9.82 13.54
N ARG A 171 -13.12 11.07 13.69
CA ARG A 171 -13.59 12.00 14.73
C ARG A 171 -15.11 12.28 14.70
N GLU A 172 -15.75 12.08 13.54
CA GLU A 172 -17.19 12.26 13.36
C GLU A 172 -18.00 11.00 13.72
N GLY A 173 -17.32 9.93 14.12
CA GLY A 173 -17.89 8.68 14.61
C GLY A 173 -17.43 7.47 13.82
N VAL A 174 -17.33 6.34 14.52
CA VAL A 174 -16.84 5.08 13.94
C VAL A 174 -17.76 4.55 12.84
N TRP A 175 -19.09 4.61 13.04
CA TRP A 175 -20.05 4.08 12.06
C TRP A 175 -20.13 4.91 10.78
N PRO A 176 -20.26 6.24 10.80
CA PRO A 176 -20.19 7.07 9.60
C PRO A 176 -18.87 6.89 8.82
N TRP A 177 -17.73 6.81 9.55
CA TRP A 177 -16.43 6.54 8.97
C TRP A 177 -16.36 5.16 8.29
N LEU A 178 -16.77 4.08 8.99
CA LEU A 178 -16.72 2.71 8.47
C LEU A 178 -17.64 2.54 7.27
N ARG A 179 -18.86 3.09 7.32
CA ARG A 179 -19.87 2.97 6.26
C ARG A 179 -19.33 3.47 4.91
N ARG A 180 -18.48 4.50 4.90
CA ARG A 180 -17.87 5.02 3.68
C ARG A 180 -16.65 4.22 3.21
N LEU A 181 -16.08 3.38 4.06
CA LEU A 181 -14.92 2.55 3.74
C LEU A 181 -15.30 1.13 3.31
N ILE A 182 -16.51 0.65 3.56
CA ILE A 182 -16.93 -0.72 3.23
C ILE A 182 -16.74 -1.02 1.74
N LEU A 183 -17.39 -0.26 0.85
CA LEU A 183 -17.30 -0.51 -0.60
C LEU A 183 -15.87 -0.35 -1.14
N PRO A 184 -15.14 0.74 -0.83
CA PRO A 184 -13.74 0.88 -1.23
C PRO A 184 -12.85 -0.27 -0.75
N SER A 185 -13.01 -0.67 0.53
CA SER A 185 -12.22 -1.77 1.11
C SER A 185 -12.57 -3.12 0.51
N MET A 186 -13.83 -3.38 0.15
CA MET A 186 -14.24 -4.60 -0.55
C MET A 186 -13.66 -4.65 -1.96
N ALA A 187 -13.76 -3.56 -2.72
CA ALA A 187 -13.24 -3.49 -4.07
C ALA A 187 -11.72 -3.72 -4.09
N LEU A 188 -11.00 -2.94 -3.29
CA LEU A 188 -9.54 -3.03 -3.17
C LEU A 188 -9.12 -4.37 -2.54
N GLY A 189 -9.84 -4.82 -1.52
CA GLY A 189 -9.53 -6.03 -0.75
C GLY A 189 -9.64 -7.31 -1.55
N THR A 190 -10.46 -7.36 -2.60
CA THR A 190 -10.69 -8.59 -3.38
C THR A 190 -9.39 -9.19 -3.95
N ILE A 191 -8.50 -8.37 -4.50
CA ILE A 191 -7.19 -8.83 -5.02
C ILE A 191 -6.34 -9.40 -3.89
N TYR A 192 -6.32 -8.76 -2.71
CA TYR A 192 -5.52 -9.20 -1.56
C TYR A 192 -6.09 -10.46 -0.94
N ILE A 193 -7.43 -10.58 -0.83
CA ILE A 193 -8.09 -11.80 -0.37
C ILE A 193 -7.70 -12.96 -1.29
N ALA A 194 -7.76 -12.76 -2.60
CA ALA A 194 -7.38 -13.76 -3.59
C ALA A 194 -5.91 -14.20 -3.45
N LEU A 195 -5.00 -13.23 -3.29
CA LEU A 195 -3.56 -13.49 -3.14
C LEU A 195 -3.25 -14.23 -1.84
N ILE A 196 -3.70 -13.69 -0.71
CA ILE A 196 -3.41 -14.22 0.62
C ILE A 196 -4.07 -15.60 0.79
N ALA A 197 -5.31 -15.80 0.34
CA ALA A 197 -5.99 -17.09 0.44
C ALA A 197 -5.27 -18.19 -0.36
N ARG A 198 -4.82 -17.88 -1.57
CA ARG A 198 -4.06 -18.82 -2.41
C ARG A 198 -2.74 -19.24 -1.78
N ILE A 199 -1.96 -18.28 -1.27
CA ILE A 199 -0.68 -18.57 -0.62
C ILE A 199 -0.90 -19.29 0.71
N THR A 200 -1.87 -18.86 1.52
CA THR A 200 -2.24 -19.55 2.76
C THR A 200 -2.58 -21.01 2.48
N ARG A 201 -3.42 -21.28 1.46
CA ARG A 201 -3.76 -22.65 1.06
C ARG A 201 -2.52 -23.45 0.66
N ALA A 202 -1.66 -22.92 -0.21
CA ALA A 202 -0.47 -23.62 -0.68
C ALA A 202 0.46 -23.99 0.48
N THR A 203 0.79 -23.02 1.32
CA THR A 203 1.66 -23.23 2.49
C THR A 203 1.05 -24.18 3.51
N MET A 204 -0.27 -24.08 3.75
CA MET A 204 -0.95 -25.01 4.64
C MET A 204 -0.92 -26.45 4.13
N LEU A 205 -1.03 -26.68 2.82
CA LEU A 205 -0.91 -28.02 2.22
C LEU A 205 0.49 -28.62 2.44
N GLU A 206 1.54 -27.82 2.23
CA GLU A 206 2.92 -28.24 2.48
C GLU A 206 3.14 -28.62 3.95
N VAL A 207 2.64 -27.78 4.86
CA VAL A 207 2.77 -28.00 6.31
C VAL A 207 1.96 -29.22 6.76
N LEU A 208 0.74 -29.42 6.25
CA LEU A 208 -0.11 -30.56 6.61
C LEU A 208 0.44 -31.92 6.13
N ALA A 209 1.34 -31.92 5.15
CA ALA A 209 2.04 -33.13 4.68
C ALA A 209 3.22 -33.57 5.55
N GLN A 210 3.64 -32.76 6.53
CA GLN A 210 4.83 -33.03 7.37
C GLN A 210 4.55 -34.12 8.41
N ASP A 211 5.61 -34.88 8.77
CA ASP A 211 5.53 -36.04 9.70
C ASP A 211 5.11 -35.64 11.12
N TYR A 212 5.47 -34.44 11.58
CA TYR A 212 5.03 -33.99 12.92
C TYR A 212 3.50 -33.77 12.98
N VAL A 213 2.84 -33.44 11.87
CA VAL A 213 1.39 -33.34 11.79
C VAL A 213 0.76 -34.72 11.88
N ARG A 214 1.33 -35.73 11.20
CA ARG A 214 0.92 -37.13 11.33
C ARG A 214 1.05 -37.63 12.77
N THR A 215 2.15 -37.28 13.43
CA THR A 215 2.38 -37.60 14.84
C THR A 215 1.36 -36.95 15.76
N ALA A 216 0.98 -35.69 15.49
CA ALA A 216 -0.04 -35.00 16.26
C ALA A 216 -1.43 -35.69 16.13
N HIS A 217 -1.80 -36.13 14.94
CA HIS A 217 -3.00 -36.92 14.72
C HIS A 217 -2.93 -38.28 15.43
N ALA A 218 -1.80 -38.99 15.36
CA ALA A 218 -1.60 -40.28 16.03
C ALA A 218 -1.72 -40.18 17.57
N LYS A 219 -1.38 -39.00 18.14
CA LYS A 219 -1.57 -38.70 19.56
C LYS A 219 -3.00 -38.32 19.93
N GLY A 220 -3.94 -38.39 18.99
CA GLY A 220 -5.36 -38.13 19.25
C GLY A 220 -5.74 -36.66 19.37
N LEU A 221 -4.92 -35.74 18.91
CA LEU A 221 -5.25 -34.29 18.91
C LEU A 221 -6.43 -34.02 17.96
N ALA A 222 -7.36 -33.18 18.42
CA ALA A 222 -8.49 -32.76 17.61
C ALA A 222 -8.03 -32.08 16.33
N PRO A 223 -8.70 -32.30 15.15
CA PRO A 223 -8.28 -31.70 13.88
C PRO A 223 -8.15 -30.17 13.90
N SER A 224 -9.02 -29.48 14.64
CA SER A 224 -8.95 -28.01 14.81
C SER A 224 -7.68 -27.58 15.57
N ALA A 225 -7.27 -28.33 16.59
CA ALA A 225 -6.03 -28.06 17.33
C ALA A 225 -4.81 -28.28 16.43
N VAL A 226 -4.81 -29.33 15.60
CA VAL A 226 -3.74 -29.59 14.65
C VAL A 226 -3.65 -28.46 13.62
N LEU A 227 -4.77 -28.01 13.06
CA LEU A 227 -4.82 -26.91 12.09
C LEU A 227 -4.32 -25.59 12.68
N MET A 228 -4.91 -25.16 13.81
CA MET A 228 -4.66 -23.82 14.34
C MET A 228 -3.34 -23.73 15.11
N ARG A 229 -3.03 -24.72 15.92
CA ARG A 229 -1.87 -24.67 16.83
C ARG A 229 -0.58 -25.21 16.21
N HIS A 230 -0.70 -26.23 15.36
CA HIS A 230 0.48 -26.89 14.77
C HIS A 230 0.71 -26.47 13.31
N ALA A 231 -0.31 -26.48 12.46
CA ALA A 231 -0.12 -26.19 11.05
C ALA A 231 -0.04 -24.67 10.77
N LEU A 232 -1.04 -23.88 11.20
CA LEU A 232 -1.08 -22.45 10.90
C LEU A 232 0.11 -21.69 11.51
N LYS A 233 0.55 -22.07 12.72
CA LYS A 233 1.72 -21.45 13.33
C LYS A 233 3.01 -21.67 12.51
N ASN A 234 3.19 -22.85 11.94
CA ASN A 234 4.34 -23.16 11.09
C ASN A 234 4.19 -22.57 9.66
N ALA A 235 2.97 -22.33 9.21
CA ALA A 235 2.67 -21.66 7.96
C ALA A 235 2.75 -20.11 8.09
N ALA A 236 2.92 -19.56 9.29
CA ALA A 236 2.79 -18.14 9.55
C ALA A 236 3.83 -17.29 8.80
N VAL A 237 5.08 -17.75 8.68
CA VAL A 237 6.16 -16.96 8.04
C VAL A 237 5.82 -16.64 6.58
N PRO A 238 5.52 -17.59 5.68
CA PRO A 238 5.10 -17.28 4.32
C PRO A 238 3.81 -16.44 4.24
N ILE A 239 2.85 -16.68 5.15
CA ILE A 239 1.59 -15.92 5.19
C ILE A 239 1.86 -14.45 5.56
N VAL A 240 2.66 -14.19 6.57
CA VAL A 240 3.03 -12.81 6.96
C VAL A 240 3.86 -12.13 5.89
N THR A 241 4.74 -12.87 5.21
CA THR A 241 5.49 -12.35 4.06
C THR A 241 4.56 -11.85 2.97
N ILE A 242 3.57 -12.64 2.58
CA ILE A 242 2.63 -12.24 1.51
C ILE A 242 1.71 -11.10 1.96
N ILE A 243 1.34 -11.03 3.23
CA ILE A 243 0.63 -9.90 3.80
C ILE A 243 1.48 -8.63 3.67
N GLY A 244 2.77 -8.69 4.00
CA GLY A 244 3.69 -7.56 3.87
C GLY A 244 3.86 -7.09 2.42
N ILE A 245 4.04 -8.02 1.48
CA ILE A 245 4.04 -7.72 0.04
C ILE A 245 2.70 -7.08 -0.37
N GLY A 246 1.59 -7.59 0.17
CA GLY A 246 0.26 -7.03 -0.03
C GLY A 246 0.16 -5.57 0.39
N VAL A 247 0.74 -5.19 1.55
CA VAL A 247 0.76 -3.79 2.00
C VAL A 247 1.50 -2.89 1.01
N ALA A 248 2.60 -3.35 0.44
CA ALA A 248 3.33 -2.62 -0.60
C ALA A 248 2.48 -2.41 -1.87
N LEU A 249 1.77 -3.45 -2.30
CA LEU A 249 0.85 -3.38 -3.44
C LEU A 249 -0.38 -2.49 -3.15
N LEU A 250 -0.86 -2.42 -1.89
CA LEU A 250 -1.95 -1.54 -1.47
C LEU A 250 -1.68 -0.08 -1.86
N ILE A 251 -0.45 0.39 -1.73
CA ILE A 251 -0.07 1.77 -2.07
C ILE A 251 -0.48 2.09 -3.52
N SER A 252 -0.24 1.18 -4.46
CA SER A 252 -0.63 1.36 -5.86
C SER A 252 -2.16 1.28 -6.07
N GLY A 253 -2.82 0.31 -5.43
CA GLY A 253 -4.27 0.10 -5.57
C GLY A 253 -5.11 1.20 -4.92
N VAL A 254 -4.63 1.81 -3.85
CA VAL A 254 -5.28 2.92 -3.15
C VAL A 254 -5.50 4.10 -4.07
N VAL A 255 -4.55 4.43 -4.95
CA VAL A 255 -4.65 5.57 -5.90
C VAL A 255 -5.91 5.49 -6.76
N VAL A 256 -6.15 4.32 -7.37
CA VAL A 256 -7.32 4.09 -8.23
C VAL A 256 -8.61 4.12 -7.40
N THR A 257 -8.60 3.46 -6.24
CA THR A 257 -9.78 3.35 -5.37
C THR A 257 -10.19 4.72 -4.82
N GLU A 258 -9.23 5.53 -4.37
CA GLU A 258 -9.50 6.91 -3.89
C GLU A 258 -10.11 7.77 -4.99
N SER A 259 -9.66 7.60 -6.24
CA SER A 259 -10.20 8.36 -7.38
C SER A 259 -11.64 7.96 -7.68
N VAL A 260 -11.94 6.66 -7.73
CA VAL A 260 -13.29 6.13 -8.02
C VAL A 260 -14.30 6.52 -6.95
N PHE A 261 -13.92 6.38 -5.67
CA PHE A 261 -14.80 6.69 -4.53
C PHE A 261 -14.72 8.14 -4.05
N ALA A 262 -14.01 9.01 -4.76
CA ALA A 262 -13.79 10.42 -4.41
C ALA A 262 -13.28 10.62 -2.97
N ILE A 263 -12.43 9.73 -2.49
CA ILE A 263 -11.77 9.83 -1.18
C ILE A 263 -10.64 10.86 -1.29
N PRO A 264 -10.57 11.87 -0.41
CA PRO A 264 -9.53 12.90 -0.47
C PRO A 264 -8.22 12.40 0.14
N GLY A 265 -7.62 11.37 -0.45
CA GLY A 265 -6.39 10.76 0.04
C GLY A 265 -5.12 11.19 -0.72
N ILE A 266 -3.98 10.60 -0.32
CA ILE A 266 -2.66 10.88 -0.90
C ILE A 266 -2.57 10.35 -2.33
N GLY A 267 -3.20 9.21 -2.62
CA GLY A 267 -3.22 8.65 -3.97
C GLY A 267 -3.88 9.58 -4.97
N ARG A 268 -5.04 10.15 -4.62
CA ARG A 268 -5.71 11.16 -5.45
C ARG A 268 -4.88 12.44 -5.58
N LEU A 269 -4.23 12.89 -4.49
CA LEU A 269 -3.28 14.01 -4.55
C LEU A 269 -2.17 13.75 -5.57
N THR A 270 -1.66 12.52 -5.61
CA THR A 270 -0.61 12.12 -6.56
C THR A 270 -1.09 12.23 -8.00
N VAL A 271 -2.28 11.74 -8.31
CA VAL A 271 -2.86 11.83 -9.67
C VAL A 271 -3.04 13.29 -10.07
N ASP A 272 -3.63 14.11 -9.19
CA ASP A 272 -3.84 15.55 -9.44
C ASP A 272 -2.50 16.27 -9.67
N ALA A 273 -1.47 15.94 -8.87
CA ALA A 273 -0.13 16.50 -9.00
C ALA A 273 0.55 16.10 -10.32
N ILE A 274 0.42 14.83 -10.75
CA ILE A 274 0.98 14.35 -12.03
C ILE A 274 0.33 15.08 -13.21
N ILE A 275 -1.00 15.19 -13.22
CA ILE A 275 -1.75 15.86 -14.29
C ILE A 275 -1.33 17.34 -14.39
N ARG A 276 -1.13 18.00 -13.23
CA ARG A 276 -0.73 19.41 -13.15
C ARG A 276 0.78 19.62 -13.23
N ARG A 277 1.58 18.55 -13.24
CA ARG A 277 3.06 18.62 -13.20
C ARG A 277 3.61 19.34 -11.97
N ASP A 278 2.93 19.17 -10.82
CA ASP A 278 3.36 19.73 -9.53
C ASP A 278 4.48 18.88 -8.93
N TYR A 279 5.71 19.11 -9.37
CA TYR A 279 6.87 18.30 -9.00
C TYR A 279 7.16 18.27 -7.50
N PRO A 280 7.04 19.36 -6.72
CA PRO A 280 7.23 19.28 -5.27
C PRO A 280 6.28 18.27 -4.60
N ILE A 281 5.00 18.26 -4.99
CA ILE A 281 4.04 17.26 -4.47
C ILE A 281 4.43 15.85 -4.93
N ILE A 282 4.74 15.66 -6.21
CA ILE A 282 5.15 14.35 -6.76
C ILE A 282 6.36 13.81 -5.99
N GLN A 283 7.39 14.63 -5.81
CA GLN A 283 8.61 14.27 -5.07
C GLN A 283 8.30 13.91 -3.62
N GLY A 284 7.53 14.74 -2.92
CA GLY A 284 7.15 14.52 -1.53
C GLY A 284 6.35 13.24 -1.33
N VAL A 285 5.38 12.96 -2.21
CA VAL A 285 4.53 11.75 -2.12
C VAL A 285 5.31 10.49 -2.46
N ILE A 286 6.18 10.49 -3.49
CA ILE A 286 6.99 9.32 -3.82
C ILE A 286 7.96 9.01 -2.67
N LEU A 287 8.60 10.02 -2.07
CA LEU A 287 9.45 9.83 -0.89
C LEU A 287 8.68 9.24 0.29
N LEU A 288 7.48 9.76 0.56
CA LEU A 288 6.62 9.25 1.62
C LEU A 288 6.28 7.77 1.38
N PHE A 289 5.78 7.42 0.20
CA PHE A 289 5.43 6.04 -0.12
C PHE A 289 6.64 5.11 -0.09
N SER A 290 7.79 5.56 -0.58
CA SER A 290 9.04 4.78 -0.51
C SER A 290 9.49 4.55 0.93
N THR A 291 9.36 5.56 1.79
CA THR A 291 9.67 5.44 3.22
C THR A 291 8.71 4.46 3.90
N ILE A 292 7.40 4.56 3.63
CA ILE A 292 6.41 3.61 4.16
C ILE A 292 6.73 2.18 3.69
N TYR A 293 7.05 2.00 2.41
CA TYR A 293 7.43 0.70 1.85
C TYR A 293 8.62 0.09 2.59
N VAL A 294 9.68 0.87 2.81
CA VAL A 294 10.88 0.44 3.55
C VAL A 294 10.54 0.07 4.99
N LEU A 295 9.72 0.87 5.68
CA LEU A 295 9.28 0.61 7.05
C LEU A 295 8.42 -0.66 7.14
N VAL A 296 7.53 -0.88 6.19
CA VAL A 296 6.70 -2.10 6.12
C VAL A 296 7.58 -3.33 5.93
N ASN A 297 8.53 -3.30 4.99
CA ASN A 297 9.46 -4.42 4.79
C ASN A 297 10.28 -4.69 6.06
N LEU A 298 10.76 -3.65 6.72
CA LEU A 298 11.46 -3.79 8.00
C LEU A 298 10.56 -4.45 9.07
N ALA A 299 9.29 -4.02 9.17
CA ALA A 299 8.34 -4.61 10.11
C ALA A 299 8.07 -6.09 9.81
N VAL A 300 7.95 -6.45 8.52
CA VAL A 300 7.81 -7.84 8.07
C VAL A 300 9.04 -8.67 8.44
N ASP A 301 10.24 -8.19 8.15
CA ASP A 301 11.49 -8.87 8.50
C ASP A 301 11.63 -9.09 10.02
N LEU A 302 11.25 -8.10 10.82
CA LEU A 302 11.24 -8.22 12.29
C LEU A 302 10.19 -9.22 12.78
N SER A 303 9.06 -9.33 12.09
CA SER A 303 7.99 -10.26 12.46
C SER A 303 8.37 -11.74 12.27
N TYR A 304 9.29 -12.07 11.34
CA TYR A 304 9.72 -13.45 11.14
C TYR A 304 10.27 -14.09 12.41
N ARG A 305 10.97 -13.33 13.23
CA ARG A 305 11.52 -13.83 14.49
C ARG A 305 10.43 -14.14 15.54
N LEU A 306 9.29 -13.49 15.47
CA LEU A 306 8.16 -13.79 16.37
C LEU A 306 7.53 -15.15 16.02
N PHE A 307 7.60 -15.56 14.75
CA PHE A 307 7.01 -16.80 14.27
C PHE A 307 8.00 -17.96 14.20
N ASP A 308 9.27 -17.68 13.92
CA ASP A 308 10.34 -18.69 13.90
C ASP A 308 11.57 -18.24 14.72
N PRO A 309 11.68 -18.68 15.99
CA PRO A 309 12.83 -18.37 16.84
C PRO A 309 14.17 -18.98 16.36
N ARG A 310 14.14 -19.91 15.38
CA ARG A 310 15.33 -20.58 14.84
C ARG A 310 16.09 -19.69 13.86
N ILE A 311 15.47 -18.65 13.36
CA ILE A 311 16.12 -17.66 12.50
C ILE A 311 17.11 -16.84 13.36
N GLN A 312 18.36 -17.27 13.37
CA GLN A 312 19.49 -16.53 13.94
C GLN A 312 20.28 -15.90 12.79
N TYR A 313 20.42 -14.58 12.81
CA TYR A 313 21.23 -13.82 11.86
C TYR A 313 22.47 -13.26 12.54
#